data_dea2526c13e4fb39dbf6a61c512c0668
#
_entry.id   dea2526c13e4fb39dbf6a61c512c0668
#
_cell.length_a   1.000
_cell.length_b   1.000
_cell.length_c   1.000
_cell.angle_alpha   90.00
_cell.angle_beta   90.00
_cell.angle_gamma   90.00
#
_symmetry.space_group_name_H-M   'P 1'
#
loop_
_entity.id
_entity.type
_entity.pdbx_description
1 polymer ?
#
loop_
_entity_poly.entity_id
_entity_poly.type
_entity_poly.pdbx_seq_one_letter_code
_entity_poly.pdbx_strand_id
1 'polypeptide(L)'
;MKKLTACAVLAFGLAAAPPSSATQMSAVALASAGTIHEGSRITVQRDGELMVEGSGRAARAARAAAPFTAIEVEGPTTLEVIVGQRESIEVEADDNLLDRITTEVDGTILRIGTSGAFRTRMTPVVRVTVRGLERVKLRGSGDAWIRGIDGDRLDLVLQGSGDLHAEGRAGAVTADLYGSGNMELERLSAPAFDVSLYGTGNVRVHATGTLSAAVYGTGRIAFSGDPQILRRAVYGPGSIARIGR
;
A
#
# COMPACT_ATOMS: atom_id res chain seq x y z
N MET A 1 7.64 -28.15 -12.44
CA MET A 1 7.81 -26.88 -13.15
C MET A 1 9.30 -26.58 -13.22
N LYS A 2 9.88 -26.61 -14.41
CA LYS A 2 11.33 -26.48 -14.61
C LYS A 2 11.67 -25.00 -14.68
N LYS A 3 12.48 -24.51 -13.76
CA LYS A 3 13.12 -23.21 -13.85
C LYS A 3 14.20 -23.29 -14.91
N LEU A 4 13.98 -22.69 -16.08
CA LEU A 4 15.02 -22.52 -17.08
C LEU A 4 15.75 -21.22 -16.75
N THR A 5 17.00 -21.35 -16.31
CA THR A 5 17.96 -20.25 -16.31
C THR A 5 18.21 -19.88 -17.76
N ALA A 6 17.82 -18.70 -18.19
CA ALA A 6 17.98 -18.24 -19.56
C ALA A 6 19.47 -18.02 -19.87
N CYS A 7 20.12 -19.00 -20.46
CA CYS A 7 21.32 -18.80 -21.24
C CYS A 7 20.86 -18.38 -22.63
N ALA A 8 20.95 -17.10 -22.97
CA ALA A 8 20.61 -16.59 -24.30
C ALA A 8 21.71 -17.02 -25.29
N VAL A 9 21.45 -18.05 -26.05
CA VAL A 9 22.21 -18.32 -27.28
C VAL A 9 21.53 -17.58 -28.43
N LEU A 10 22.11 -16.47 -28.86
CA LEU A 10 21.71 -15.75 -30.07
C LEU A 10 22.34 -16.46 -31.27
N ALA A 11 21.50 -17.16 -32.06
CA ALA A 11 21.86 -17.60 -33.40
C ALA A 11 21.59 -16.45 -34.39
N PHE A 12 22.65 -15.90 -34.99
CA PHE A 12 22.55 -14.92 -36.06
C PHE A 12 22.32 -15.62 -37.38
N GLY A 13 21.16 -15.41 -38.01
CA GLY A 13 20.93 -15.64 -39.44
C GLY A 13 21.03 -14.32 -40.19
N LEU A 14 21.98 -14.25 -41.12
CA LEU A 14 22.25 -13.05 -41.94
C LEU A 14 21.23 -12.98 -43.07
N ALA A 15 20.39 -11.92 -43.08
CA ALA A 15 19.74 -11.46 -44.33
C ALA A 15 19.69 -9.92 -44.28
N ALA A 16 20.24 -9.31 -45.32
CA ALA A 16 20.49 -7.88 -45.47
C ALA A 16 19.22 -7.08 -45.81
N ALA A 17 18.86 -6.08 -44.99
CA ALA A 17 18.06 -4.93 -45.36
C ALA A 17 18.47 -3.73 -44.47
N PRO A 18 18.35 -2.44 -44.90
CA PRO A 18 19.02 -1.32 -44.28
C PRO A 18 18.42 -0.91 -42.91
N PRO A 19 19.19 -0.22 -42.05
CA PRO A 19 18.87 -0.09 -40.64
C PRO A 19 17.87 1.01 -40.40
N SER A 20 16.70 0.67 -39.98
CA SER A 20 15.91 1.53 -39.10
C SER A 20 16.39 1.25 -37.67
N SER A 21 16.77 2.28 -36.97
CA SER A 21 17.37 2.34 -35.64
C SER A 21 16.74 1.37 -34.61
N ALA A 22 17.14 0.11 -34.62
CA ALA A 22 16.93 -0.81 -33.50
C ALA A 22 18.07 -0.60 -32.50
N THR A 23 17.77 0.08 -31.42
CA THR A 23 18.67 0.27 -30.28
C THR A 23 19.12 -1.10 -29.78
N GLN A 24 20.41 -1.44 -29.93
CA GLN A 24 21.01 -2.62 -29.33
C GLN A 24 20.89 -2.50 -27.80
N MET A 25 20.03 -3.28 -27.21
CA MET A 25 19.93 -3.39 -25.75
C MET A 25 21.19 -4.07 -25.22
N SER A 26 21.93 -3.36 -24.35
CA SER A 26 23.11 -3.91 -23.69
C SER A 26 22.70 -5.05 -22.75
N ALA A 27 23.44 -6.17 -22.75
CA ALA A 27 23.18 -7.33 -21.89
C ALA A 27 23.14 -6.99 -20.38
N VAL A 28 23.72 -5.86 -19.97
CA VAL A 28 23.71 -5.35 -18.61
C VAL A 28 22.33 -4.82 -18.21
N ALA A 29 21.54 -4.27 -19.14
CA ALA A 29 20.20 -3.77 -18.86
C ALA A 29 19.18 -4.92 -18.60
N LEU A 30 19.42 -6.09 -19.13
CA LEU A 30 18.58 -7.28 -18.92
C LEU A 30 18.81 -7.94 -17.55
N ALA A 31 20.00 -7.79 -16.97
CA ALA A 31 20.34 -8.37 -15.67
C ALA A 31 19.66 -7.65 -14.47
N SER A 32 19.27 -6.38 -14.64
CA SER A 32 18.59 -5.59 -13.61
C SER A 32 17.05 -5.69 -13.64
N ALA A 33 16.48 -6.31 -14.68
CA ALA A 33 15.04 -6.36 -14.89
C ALA A 33 14.29 -7.42 -14.03
N GLY A 34 15.00 -8.19 -13.21
CA GLY A 34 14.40 -9.31 -12.48
C GLY A 34 13.94 -10.44 -13.38
N THR A 35 13.13 -11.36 -12.88
CA THR A 35 12.60 -12.49 -13.64
C THR A 35 11.56 -11.98 -14.66
N ILE A 36 11.86 -12.13 -15.96
CA ILE A 36 10.95 -11.78 -17.04
C ILE A 36 10.22 -13.06 -17.45
N HIS A 37 8.90 -13.06 -17.38
CA HIS A 37 8.08 -14.16 -17.85
C HIS A 37 8.00 -14.14 -19.38
N GLU A 38 8.02 -15.30 -20.00
CA GLU A 38 7.89 -15.45 -21.45
C GLU A 38 6.57 -14.81 -21.93
N GLY A 39 6.65 -13.94 -22.95
CA GLY A 39 5.49 -13.21 -23.46
C GLY A 39 5.21 -11.85 -22.81
N SER A 40 6.00 -11.42 -21.82
CA SER A 40 5.87 -10.08 -21.26
C SER A 40 6.26 -9.00 -22.27
N ARG A 41 5.41 -7.99 -22.43
CA ARG A 41 5.75 -6.82 -23.23
C ARG A 41 6.63 -5.90 -22.38
N ILE A 42 7.84 -5.60 -22.89
CA ILE A 42 8.80 -4.71 -22.25
C ILE A 42 8.92 -3.45 -23.07
N THR A 43 8.80 -2.30 -22.43
CA THR A 43 9.03 -0.99 -23.04
C THR A 43 10.24 -0.34 -22.38
N VAL A 44 11.16 0.20 -23.18
CA VAL A 44 12.30 0.99 -22.70
C VAL A 44 11.84 2.45 -22.60
N GLN A 45 11.95 3.04 -21.42
CA GLN A 45 11.71 4.46 -21.23
C GLN A 45 12.87 5.32 -21.74
N ARG A 46 12.64 6.65 -21.83
CA ARG A 46 13.62 7.60 -22.37
C ARG A 46 14.92 7.67 -21.58
N ASP A 47 14.88 7.32 -20.32
CA ASP A 47 16.00 7.23 -19.35
C ASP A 47 16.71 5.86 -19.35
N GLY A 48 16.27 4.93 -20.20
CA GLY A 48 16.83 3.58 -20.28
C GLY A 48 16.25 2.58 -19.27
N GLU A 49 15.28 2.97 -18.46
CA GLU A 49 14.61 2.07 -17.52
C GLU A 49 13.66 1.12 -18.26
N LEU A 50 13.71 -0.17 -17.89
CA LEU A 50 12.85 -1.20 -18.47
C LEU A 50 11.51 -1.22 -17.72
N MET A 51 10.42 -0.88 -18.42
CA MET A 51 9.06 -0.99 -17.92
C MET A 51 8.40 -2.27 -18.43
N VAL A 52 7.83 -3.07 -17.52
CA VAL A 52 7.07 -4.28 -17.85
C VAL A 52 5.58 -3.95 -17.88
N GLU A 53 4.90 -4.31 -18.96
CA GLU A 53 3.44 -4.23 -19.02
C GLU A 53 2.81 -5.47 -18.40
N GLY A 54 1.78 -5.27 -17.57
CA GLY A 54 0.94 -6.33 -17.05
C GLY A 54 0.21 -7.06 -18.16
N SER A 55 0.07 -8.37 -18.01
CA SER A 55 -0.57 -9.24 -19.00
C SER A 55 -2.08 -9.06 -19.12
N GLY A 56 -2.71 -8.45 -18.13
CA GLY A 56 -4.18 -8.36 -18.00
C GLY A 56 -4.82 -9.65 -17.50
N ARG A 57 -4.04 -10.66 -17.11
CA ARG A 57 -4.55 -11.92 -16.52
C ARG A 57 -4.27 -11.94 -15.04
N ALA A 58 -5.33 -11.89 -14.21
CA ALA A 58 -5.22 -11.98 -12.77
C ALA A 58 -4.67 -13.33 -12.33
N ALA A 59 -3.72 -13.32 -11.41
CA ALA A 59 -3.22 -14.51 -10.75
C ALA A 59 -2.99 -14.23 -9.26
N ARG A 60 -2.96 -15.28 -8.45
CA ARG A 60 -2.77 -15.22 -7.01
C ARG A 60 -1.58 -16.05 -6.59
N ALA A 61 -0.83 -15.55 -5.62
CA ALA A 61 0.28 -16.26 -5.03
C ALA A 61 0.23 -16.12 -3.50
N ALA A 62 0.21 -17.24 -2.80
CA ALA A 62 0.41 -17.25 -1.37
C ALA A 62 1.90 -16.99 -1.06
N ARG A 63 2.16 -16.20 0.00
CA ARG A 63 3.49 -15.90 0.51
C ARG A 63 3.63 -16.42 1.93
N ALA A 64 4.77 -17.04 2.22
CA ALA A 64 5.12 -17.39 3.59
C ALA A 64 5.72 -16.17 4.29
N ALA A 65 5.37 -15.97 5.55
CA ALA A 65 5.94 -14.91 6.37
C ALA A 65 6.17 -15.40 7.79
N ALA A 66 7.18 -14.85 8.45
CA ALA A 66 7.32 -14.92 9.90
C ALA A 66 6.19 -14.11 10.56
N PRO A 67 5.87 -14.33 11.84
CA PRO A 67 4.88 -13.52 12.58
C PRO A 67 5.25 -12.03 12.59
N PHE A 68 4.24 -11.16 12.44
CA PHE A 68 4.39 -9.70 12.45
C PHE A 68 3.17 -9.04 13.12
N THR A 69 3.33 -7.81 13.61
CA THR A 69 2.28 -6.99 14.21
C THR A 69 2.14 -5.62 13.54
N ALA A 70 3.05 -5.31 12.61
CA ALA A 70 3.05 -4.06 11.87
C ALA A 70 3.12 -4.31 10.36
N ILE A 71 2.49 -3.45 9.57
CA ILE A 71 2.47 -3.52 8.11
C ILE A 71 2.88 -2.17 7.53
N GLU A 72 3.86 -2.17 6.64
CA GLU A 72 4.24 -1.00 5.83
C GLU A 72 4.03 -1.32 4.36
N VAL A 73 3.29 -0.46 3.66
CA VAL A 73 3.03 -0.59 2.22
C VAL A 73 3.59 0.62 1.49
N GLU A 74 4.31 0.36 0.40
CA GLU A 74 4.81 1.41 -0.50
C GLU A 74 4.31 1.17 -1.93
N GLY A 75 3.80 2.26 -2.55
CA GLY A 75 3.35 2.23 -3.94
C GLY A 75 1.83 2.22 -4.13
N PRO A 76 1.35 1.76 -5.29
CA PRO A 76 -0.06 1.81 -5.67
C PRO A 76 -0.82 0.53 -5.31
N THR A 77 -0.36 -0.23 -4.31
CA THR A 77 -0.92 -1.52 -3.93
C THR A 77 -2.07 -1.34 -2.95
N THR A 78 -3.21 -1.98 -3.20
CA THR A 78 -4.30 -2.07 -2.23
C THR A 78 -3.99 -3.12 -1.17
N LEU A 79 -4.17 -2.75 0.10
CA LEU A 79 -3.98 -3.61 1.26
C LEU A 79 -5.34 -3.99 1.87
N GLU A 80 -5.61 -5.28 1.96
CA GLU A 80 -6.75 -5.80 2.71
C GLU A 80 -6.27 -6.59 3.93
N VAL A 81 -6.57 -6.11 5.14
CA VAL A 81 -6.16 -6.76 6.40
C VAL A 81 -7.38 -7.27 7.16
N ILE A 82 -7.29 -8.51 7.60
CA ILE A 82 -8.24 -9.11 8.54
C ILE A 82 -7.46 -9.53 9.78
N VAL A 83 -7.84 -8.98 10.95
CA VAL A 83 -7.33 -9.49 12.22
C VAL A 83 -8.10 -10.76 12.59
N GLY A 84 -7.39 -11.87 12.72
CA GLY A 84 -7.97 -13.20 12.91
C GLY A 84 -6.98 -14.20 13.51
N GLN A 85 -7.36 -15.45 13.61
CA GLN A 85 -6.58 -16.47 14.34
C GLN A 85 -5.42 -17.08 13.53
N ARG A 86 -5.38 -16.94 12.21
CA ARG A 86 -4.36 -17.53 11.34
C ARG A 86 -3.63 -16.43 10.60
N GLU A 87 -2.34 -16.62 10.39
CA GLU A 87 -1.53 -15.71 9.58
C GLU A 87 -1.49 -16.20 8.15
N SER A 88 -1.75 -15.31 7.20
CA SER A 88 -1.61 -15.59 5.77
C SER A 88 -1.35 -14.32 5.00
N ILE A 89 -0.60 -14.46 3.91
CA ILE A 89 -0.39 -13.39 2.92
C ILE A 89 -0.72 -13.97 1.55
N GLU A 90 -1.60 -13.31 0.83
CA GLU A 90 -1.94 -13.60 -0.57
C GLU A 90 -1.76 -12.34 -1.41
N VAL A 91 -1.03 -12.45 -2.49
CA VAL A 91 -0.82 -11.39 -3.47
C VAL A 91 -1.65 -11.69 -4.71
N GLU A 92 -2.45 -10.75 -5.17
CA GLU A 92 -3.18 -10.78 -6.43
C GLU A 92 -2.68 -9.66 -7.35
N ALA A 93 -2.24 -10.01 -8.55
CA ALA A 93 -1.76 -9.08 -9.56
C ALA A 93 -1.86 -9.73 -10.94
N ASP A 94 -1.40 -9.04 -11.99
CA ASP A 94 -1.14 -9.69 -13.27
C ASP A 94 -0.16 -10.86 -13.08
N ASP A 95 -0.37 -11.98 -13.78
CA ASP A 95 0.42 -13.22 -13.64
C ASP A 95 1.93 -12.99 -13.84
N ASN A 96 2.31 -12.06 -14.73
CA ASN A 96 3.68 -11.69 -15.01
C ASN A 96 4.25 -10.60 -14.08
N LEU A 97 3.44 -10.04 -13.17
CA LEU A 97 3.83 -9.01 -12.21
C LEU A 97 3.87 -9.50 -10.75
N LEU A 98 3.42 -10.73 -10.47
CA LEU A 98 3.40 -11.29 -9.12
C LEU A 98 4.76 -11.22 -8.41
N ASP A 99 5.86 -11.51 -9.12
CA ASP A 99 7.21 -11.47 -8.57
C ASP A 99 7.75 -10.03 -8.37
N ARG A 100 7.04 -9.04 -8.92
CA ARG A 100 7.36 -7.63 -8.71
C ARG A 100 6.71 -7.03 -7.48
N ILE A 101 5.70 -7.68 -6.93
CA ILE A 101 5.13 -7.30 -5.64
C ILE A 101 5.93 -8.03 -4.57
N THR A 102 6.72 -7.28 -3.82
CA THR A 102 7.57 -7.79 -2.75
C THR A 102 6.83 -7.83 -1.42
N THR A 103 7.06 -8.89 -0.66
CA THR A 103 6.53 -9.06 0.70
C THR A 103 7.64 -9.63 1.57
N GLU A 104 8.17 -8.83 2.47
CA GLU A 104 9.30 -9.18 3.33
C GLU A 104 8.97 -8.86 4.78
N VAL A 105 9.34 -9.74 5.71
CA VAL A 105 9.21 -9.49 7.14
C VAL A 105 10.57 -9.14 7.71
N ASP A 106 10.67 -7.93 8.26
CA ASP A 106 11.84 -7.41 8.96
C ASP A 106 11.48 -7.20 10.44
N GLY A 107 11.97 -8.10 11.29
CA GLY A 107 11.57 -8.15 12.69
C GLY A 107 10.07 -8.45 12.83
N THR A 108 9.29 -7.49 13.31
CA THR A 108 7.83 -7.59 13.46
C THR A 108 7.05 -6.80 12.40
N ILE A 109 7.71 -6.33 11.34
CA ILE A 109 7.13 -5.47 10.31
C ILE A 109 7.05 -6.23 9.00
N LEU A 110 5.86 -6.40 8.45
CA LEU A 110 5.64 -6.83 7.07
C LEU A 110 5.79 -5.62 6.14
N ARG A 111 6.82 -5.64 5.28
CA ARG A 111 7.03 -4.63 4.24
C ARG A 111 6.48 -5.14 2.92
N ILE A 112 5.58 -4.37 2.34
CA ILE A 112 4.97 -4.62 1.04
C ILE A 112 5.42 -3.50 0.11
N GLY A 113 6.02 -3.87 -1.01
CA GLY A 113 6.54 -2.92 -1.96
C GLY A 113 6.51 -3.44 -3.39
N THR A 114 7.17 -2.72 -4.27
CA THR A 114 7.28 -3.09 -5.68
C THR A 114 8.73 -3.08 -6.14
N SER A 115 9.09 -4.01 -7.03
CA SER A 115 10.43 -4.13 -7.61
C SER A 115 10.42 -3.74 -9.08
N GLY A 116 11.18 -2.69 -9.42
CA GLY A 116 11.30 -2.16 -10.78
C GLY A 116 10.02 -1.51 -11.31
N ALA A 117 10.14 -0.84 -12.46
CA ALA A 117 9.02 -0.15 -13.09
C ALA A 117 8.08 -1.12 -13.82
N PHE A 118 6.79 -0.95 -13.62
CA PHE A 118 5.77 -1.66 -14.38
C PHE A 118 4.53 -0.80 -14.61
N ARG A 119 3.75 -1.19 -15.59
CA ARG A 119 2.43 -0.60 -15.86
C ARG A 119 1.39 -1.70 -15.85
N THR A 120 0.32 -1.49 -15.12
CA THR A 120 -0.82 -2.42 -15.09
C THR A 120 -2.14 -1.64 -15.17
N ARG A 121 -3.18 -2.33 -15.64
CA ARG A 121 -4.57 -1.83 -15.60
C ARG A 121 -5.31 -2.34 -14.37
N MET A 122 -4.72 -3.29 -13.68
CA MET A 122 -5.27 -3.95 -12.50
C MET A 122 -4.45 -3.54 -11.28
N THR A 123 -5.05 -2.83 -10.35
CA THR A 123 -4.37 -2.49 -9.09
C THR A 123 -4.00 -3.77 -8.34
N PRO A 124 -2.72 -3.99 -8.02
CA PRO A 124 -2.32 -5.13 -7.20
C PRO A 124 -3.00 -5.09 -5.83
N VAL A 125 -3.41 -6.25 -5.34
CA VAL A 125 -4.05 -6.40 -4.03
C VAL A 125 -3.23 -7.36 -3.18
N VAL A 126 -2.90 -6.96 -1.96
CA VAL A 126 -2.28 -7.84 -0.96
C VAL A 126 -3.26 -8.06 0.18
N ARG A 127 -3.70 -9.32 0.33
CA ARG A 127 -4.58 -9.75 1.43
C ARG A 127 -3.74 -10.33 2.54
N VAL A 128 -3.93 -9.80 3.72
CA VAL A 128 -3.19 -10.19 4.92
C VAL A 128 -4.18 -10.62 5.99
N THR A 129 -3.99 -11.81 6.56
CA THR A 129 -4.60 -12.16 7.84
C THR A 129 -3.52 -12.18 8.90
N VAL A 130 -3.75 -11.55 10.05
CA VAL A 130 -2.79 -11.38 11.14
C VAL A 130 -3.48 -11.57 12.49
N ARG A 131 -2.75 -12.10 13.50
CA ARG A 131 -3.34 -12.36 14.84
C ARG A 131 -3.51 -11.10 15.69
N GLY A 132 -2.63 -10.15 15.53
CA GLY A 132 -2.64 -8.87 16.24
C GLY A 132 -2.05 -7.80 15.35
N LEU A 133 -2.62 -6.61 15.38
CA LEU A 133 -2.20 -5.49 14.55
C LEU A 133 -2.00 -4.27 15.43
N GLU A 134 -0.78 -3.75 15.45
CA GLU A 134 -0.39 -2.57 16.23
C GLU A 134 -0.12 -1.34 15.36
N ARG A 135 0.30 -1.56 14.10
CA ARG A 135 0.62 -0.44 13.21
C ARG A 135 0.34 -0.77 11.75
N VAL A 136 -0.24 0.20 11.04
CA VAL A 136 -0.29 0.19 9.57
C VAL A 136 0.22 1.52 9.04
N LYS A 137 1.20 1.45 8.13
CA LYS A 137 1.73 2.60 7.44
C LYS A 137 1.60 2.41 5.95
N LEU A 138 0.84 3.32 5.31
CA LEU A 138 0.60 3.34 3.88
C LEU A 138 1.31 4.53 3.25
N ARG A 139 2.17 4.28 2.27
CA ARG A 139 2.88 5.31 1.50
C ARG A 139 2.56 5.16 0.02
N GLY A 140 1.94 6.18 -0.58
CA GLY A 140 1.61 6.17 -2.00
C GLY A 140 0.16 6.48 -2.30
N SER A 141 -0.38 5.80 -3.32
CA SER A 141 -1.75 6.00 -3.82
C SER A 141 -2.63 4.77 -3.70
N GLY A 142 -2.14 3.71 -3.08
CA GLY A 142 -2.94 2.51 -2.80
C GLY A 142 -3.89 2.74 -1.63
N ASP A 143 -4.94 1.93 -1.55
CA ASP A 143 -5.93 1.97 -0.48
C ASP A 143 -5.68 0.90 0.56
N ALA A 144 -6.15 1.10 1.79
CA ALA A 144 -6.09 0.12 2.85
C ALA A 144 -7.46 -0.14 3.49
N TRP A 145 -7.81 -1.41 3.62
CA TRP A 145 -9.03 -1.88 4.26
C TRP A 145 -8.67 -2.80 5.42
N ILE A 146 -8.93 -2.38 6.66
CA ILE A 146 -8.53 -3.08 7.87
C ILE A 146 -9.77 -3.46 8.67
N ARG A 147 -9.97 -4.75 8.92
CA ARG A 147 -11.16 -5.28 9.56
C ARG A 147 -10.82 -6.18 10.75
N GLY A 148 -11.73 -6.18 11.72
CA GLY A 148 -11.61 -7.06 12.88
C GLY A 148 -10.56 -6.66 13.89
N ILE A 149 -10.18 -5.38 13.92
CA ILE A 149 -9.22 -4.84 14.88
C ILE A 149 -9.73 -5.16 16.29
N ASP A 150 -8.86 -5.74 17.11
CA ASP A 150 -9.09 -6.03 18.53
C ASP A 150 -7.74 -6.00 19.26
N GLY A 151 -7.40 -4.86 19.85
CA GLY A 151 -6.09 -4.65 20.48
C GLY A 151 -6.05 -3.44 21.40
N ASP A 152 -4.96 -3.32 22.15
CA ASP A 152 -4.79 -2.23 23.12
C ASP A 152 -4.42 -0.90 22.45
N ARG A 153 -3.64 -0.98 21.38
CA ARG A 153 -3.15 0.20 20.66
C ARG A 153 -3.09 -0.04 19.16
N LEU A 154 -3.43 0.99 18.39
CA LEU A 154 -3.30 0.99 16.95
C LEU A 154 -2.74 2.32 16.45
N ASP A 155 -1.64 2.24 15.69
CA ASP A 155 -1.02 3.38 15.01
C ASP A 155 -1.31 3.29 13.51
N LEU A 156 -2.00 4.28 12.96
CA LEU A 156 -2.35 4.38 11.54
C LEU A 156 -1.64 5.58 10.92
N VAL A 157 -0.85 5.35 9.89
CA VAL A 157 -0.14 6.41 9.18
C VAL A 157 -0.43 6.32 7.69
N LEU A 158 -1.02 7.36 7.12
CA LEU A 158 -1.25 7.50 5.68
C LEU A 158 -0.39 8.63 5.12
N GLN A 159 0.49 8.31 4.17
CA GLN A 159 1.36 9.27 3.48
C GLN A 159 1.10 9.20 1.99
N GLY A 160 0.26 10.11 1.47
CA GLY A 160 -0.07 10.11 0.05
C GLY A 160 -1.50 10.53 -0.27
N SER A 161 -2.11 9.87 -1.26
CA SER A 161 -3.43 10.19 -1.79
C SER A 161 -4.43 9.03 -1.76
N GLY A 162 -4.02 7.87 -1.26
CA GLY A 162 -4.92 6.72 -1.08
C GLY A 162 -5.89 6.91 0.08
N ASP A 163 -6.82 5.97 0.23
CA ASP A 163 -7.81 5.96 1.30
C ASP A 163 -7.53 4.83 2.30
N LEU A 164 -7.73 5.11 3.61
CA LEU A 164 -7.57 4.13 4.67
C LEU A 164 -8.89 3.97 5.43
N HIS A 165 -9.39 2.74 5.45
CA HIS A 165 -10.59 2.35 6.17
C HIS A 165 -10.23 1.37 7.27
N ALA A 166 -10.70 1.63 8.51
CA ALA A 166 -10.45 0.74 9.63
C ALA A 166 -11.72 0.50 10.45
N GLU A 167 -11.94 -0.76 10.83
CA GLU A 167 -13.08 -1.17 11.64
C GLU A 167 -12.71 -2.19 12.71
N GLY A 168 -13.34 -2.08 13.88
CA GLY A 168 -13.09 -2.92 15.03
C GLY A 168 -13.01 -2.14 16.34
N ARG A 169 -12.12 -2.55 17.23
CA ARG A 169 -11.90 -1.91 18.55
C ARG A 169 -10.43 -1.81 18.88
N ALA A 170 -10.04 -0.71 19.53
CA ALA A 170 -8.72 -0.54 20.11
C ALA A 170 -8.81 0.23 21.44
N GLY A 171 -7.85 0.04 22.33
CA GLY A 171 -7.74 0.80 23.57
C GLY A 171 -7.34 2.26 23.32
N ALA A 172 -6.45 2.49 22.37
CA ALA A 172 -6.07 3.83 21.91
C ALA A 172 -5.71 3.79 20.42
N VAL A 173 -6.03 4.86 19.71
CA VAL A 173 -5.73 5.02 18.28
C VAL A 173 -4.96 6.30 18.05
N THR A 174 -3.81 6.20 17.38
CA THR A 174 -3.09 7.32 16.78
C THR A 174 -3.32 7.28 15.28
N ALA A 175 -3.73 8.39 14.67
CA ALA A 175 -4.01 8.46 13.24
C ALA A 175 -3.35 9.71 12.63
N ASP A 176 -2.33 9.50 11.82
CA ASP A 176 -1.57 10.56 11.17
C ASP A 176 -1.78 10.51 9.66
N LEU A 177 -2.32 11.60 9.09
CA LEU A 177 -2.50 11.76 7.65
C LEU A 177 -1.55 12.84 7.11
N TYR A 178 -0.68 12.46 6.18
CA TYR A 178 0.20 13.36 5.43
C TYR A 178 -0.16 13.31 3.95
N GLY A 179 -0.83 14.35 3.44
CA GLY A 179 -1.19 14.41 2.02
C GLY A 179 -2.63 14.80 1.74
N SER A 180 -3.22 14.17 0.73
CA SER A 180 -4.57 14.47 0.23
C SER A 180 -5.55 13.29 0.30
N GLY A 181 -5.13 12.17 0.81
CA GLY A 181 -5.97 10.98 1.01
C GLY A 181 -7.02 11.15 2.11
N ASN A 182 -7.78 10.10 2.39
CA ASN A 182 -8.80 10.11 3.42
C ASN A 182 -8.60 8.96 4.42
N MET A 183 -8.99 9.19 5.68
CA MET A 183 -9.08 8.16 6.70
C MET A 183 -10.53 8.06 7.21
N GLU A 184 -11.14 6.90 7.02
CA GLU A 184 -12.51 6.59 7.47
C GLU A 184 -12.43 5.64 8.68
N LEU A 185 -12.49 6.23 9.88
CA LEU A 185 -12.32 5.53 11.16
C LEU A 185 -13.62 5.54 12.00
N GLU A 186 -14.77 5.85 11.40
CA GLU A 186 -16.05 5.93 12.12
C GLU A 186 -16.52 4.57 12.66
N ARG A 187 -16.04 3.47 12.06
CA ARG A 187 -16.32 2.11 12.51
C ARG A 187 -15.27 1.51 13.44
N LEU A 188 -14.25 2.29 13.76
CA LEU A 188 -13.21 1.94 14.73
C LEU A 188 -13.59 2.55 16.09
N SER A 189 -13.92 1.70 17.04
CA SER A 189 -14.27 2.13 18.41
C SER A 189 -13.02 2.21 19.27
N ALA A 190 -12.77 3.36 19.89
CA ALA A 190 -11.70 3.52 20.87
C ALA A 190 -12.06 4.57 21.92
N PRO A 191 -11.67 4.39 23.20
CA PRO A 191 -11.82 5.40 24.23
C PRO A 191 -10.89 6.60 24.05
N ALA A 192 -9.80 6.46 23.29
CA ALA A 192 -8.86 7.54 23.04
C ALA A 192 -8.45 7.61 21.57
N PHE A 193 -8.62 8.78 20.95
CA PHE A 193 -8.12 9.11 19.63
C PHE A 193 -7.16 10.28 19.69
N ASP A 194 -5.99 10.12 19.05
CA ASP A 194 -5.07 11.20 18.73
C ASP A 194 -4.92 11.30 17.21
N VAL A 195 -5.38 12.41 16.62
CA VAL A 195 -5.53 12.56 15.17
C VAL A 195 -4.78 13.78 14.69
N SER A 196 -3.83 13.59 13.79
CA SER A 196 -3.07 14.68 13.16
C SER A 196 -3.23 14.65 11.65
N LEU A 197 -3.61 15.79 11.06
CA LEU A 197 -3.76 15.96 9.63
C LEU A 197 -2.80 17.02 9.11
N TYR A 198 -1.88 16.61 8.23
CA TYR A 198 -0.94 17.48 7.52
C TYR A 198 -1.26 17.47 6.02
N GLY A 199 -1.96 18.50 5.54
CA GLY A 199 -2.30 18.61 4.12
C GLY A 199 -3.74 19.00 3.82
N THR A 200 -4.33 18.36 2.80
CA THR A 200 -5.65 18.70 2.24
C THR A 200 -6.68 17.58 2.37
N GLY A 201 -6.28 16.44 2.90
CA GLY A 201 -7.13 15.26 3.06
C GLY A 201 -8.23 15.41 4.10
N ASN A 202 -8.96 14.33 4.35
CA ASN A 202 -10.02 14.29 5.34
C ASN A 202 -9.85 13.09 6.27
N VAL A 203 -10.17 13.31 7.55
CA VAL A 203 -10.22 12.24 8.55
C VAL A 203 -11.60 12.24 9.20
N ARG A 204 -12.23 11.07 9.30
CA ARG A 204 -13.49 10.87 10.00
C ARG A 204 -13.31 9.88 11.14
N VAL A 205 -13.75 10.26 12.34
CA VAL A 205 -13.65 9.42 13.53
C VAL A 205 -14.96 9.39 14.30
N HIS A 206 -15.18 8.32 15.07
CA HIS A 206 -16.24 8.26 16.06
C HIS A 206 -15.62 8.23 17.45
N ALA A 207 -15.77 9.31 18.22
CA ALA A 207 -15.13 9.47 19.52
C ALA A 207 -16.14 9.60 20.65
N THR A 208 -15.96 8.82 21.73
CA THR A 208 -16.82 8.84 22.91
C THR A 208 -16.07 9.18 24.20
N GLY A 209 -14.75 8.97 24.23
CA GLY A 209 -13.89 9.27 25.38
C GLY A 209 -13.05 10.53 25.14
N THR A 210 -11.76 10.38 24.87
CA THR A 210 -10.85 11.48 24.59
C THR A 210 -10.62 11.61 23.09
N LEU A 211 -10.76 12.83 22.55
CA LEU A 211 -10.33 13.18 21.21
C LEU A 211 -9.33 14.34 21.27
N SER A 212 -8.10 14.07 20.82
CA SER A 212 -7.09 15.08 20.50
C SER A 212 -7.02 15.18 18.98
N ALA A 213 -7.24 16.36 18.41
CA ALA A 213 -7.28 16.54 16.97
C ALA A 213 -6.51 17.79 16.56
N ALA A 214 -5.58 17.65 15.60
CA ALA A 214 -4.79 18.76 15.09
C ALA A 214 -4.82 18.78 13.55
N VAL A 215 -5.03 19.95 12.96
CA VAL A 215 -4.99 20.16 11.51
C VAL A 215 -3.91 21.17 11.17
N TYR A 216 -2.99 20.76 10.29
CA TYR A 216 -1.95 21.60 9.70
C TYR A 216 -2.16 21.65 8.18
N GLY A 217 -2.89 22.67 7.71
CA GLY A 217 -3.21 22.81 6.28
C GLY A 217 -4.67 23.20 6.02
N THR A 218 -5.23 22.71 4.90
CA THR A 218 -6.59 23.03 4.44
C THR A 218 -7.57 21.87 4.60
N GLY A 219 -7.10 20.73 5.08
CA GLY A 219 -7.94 19.55 5.26
C GLY A 219 -8.95 19.63 6.38
N ARG A 220 -9.71 18.56 6.57
CA ARG A 220 -10.78 18.50 7.56
C ARG A 220 -10.68 17.26 8.44
N ILE A 221 -10.81 17.44 9.75
CA ILE A 221 -11.13 16.37 10.68
C ILE A 221 -12.61 16.49 11.07
N ALA A 222 -13.39 15.47 10.76
CA ALA A 222 -14.80 15.38 11.13
C ALA A 222 -14.98 14.30 12.21
N PHE A 223 -15.66 14.61 13.29
CA PHE A 223 -15.90 13.63 14.34
C PHE A 223 -17.40 13.51 14.66
N SER A 224 -17.83 12.28 14.94
CA SER A 224 -19.14 11.96 15.50
C SER A 224 -18.98 11.49 16.96
N GLY A 225 -20.10 11.30 17.64
CA GLY A 225 -20.10 10.94 19.07
C GLY A 225 -20.03 12.15 20.00
N ASP A 226 -19.78 11.90 21.28
CA ASP A 226 -19.74 12.90 22.33
C ASP A 226 -18.51 12.73 23.22
N PRO A 227 -17.33 13.16 22.75
CA PRO A 227 -16.11 12.98 23.51
C PRO A 227 -16.15 13.78 24.81
N GLN A 228 -15.83 13.10 25.92
CA GLN A 228 -15.78 13.72 27.26
C GLN A 228 -14.64 14.74 27.38
N ILE A 229 -13.52 14.50 26.69
CA ILE A 229 -12.36 15.39 26.60
C ILE A 229 -12.11 15.68 25.12
N LEU A 230 -12.23 16.95 24.74
CA LEU A 230 -11.98 17.39 23.38
C LEU A 230 -10.85 18.43 23.36
N ARG A 231 -9.75 18.09 22.69
CA ARG A 231 -8.64 19.00 22.40
C ARG A 231 -8.57 19.25 20.90
N ARG A 232 -8.58 20.51 20.48
CA ARG A 232 -8.54 20.88 19.06
C ARG A 232 -7.47 21.93 18.81
N ALA A 233 -6.69 21.74 17.75
CA ALA A 233 -5.73 22.70 17.26
C ALA A 233 -5.85 22.82 15.73
N VAL A 234 -5.96 24.04 15.20
CA VAL A 234 -6.05 24.26 13.75
C VAL A 234 -5.03 25.32 13.37
N TYR A 235 -4.09 24.92 12.50
CA TYR A 235 -3.04 25.76 11.96
C TYR A 235 -3.23 25.85 10.44
N GLY A 236 -3.95 26.88 10.00
CA GLY A 236 -4.30 27.09 8.59
C GLY A 236 -5.82 27.22 8.35
N PRO A 237 -6.26 27.19 7.08
CA PRO A 237 -7.68 27.31 6.72
C PRO A 237 -8.50 26.03 6.86
N GLY A 238 -7.90 24.95 7.34
CA GLY A 238 -8.59 23.69 7.61
C GLY A 238 -9.61 23.76 8.75
N SER A 239 -10.26 22.65 9.05
CA SER A 239 -11.33 22.63 10.07
C SER A 239 -11.39 21.34 10.86
N ILE A 240 -11.86 21.47 12.12
CA ILE A 240 -12.25 20.34 12.95
C ILE A 240 -13.71 20.57 13.36
N ALA A 241 -14.60 19.69 12.90
CA ALA A 241 -16.03 19.88 13.08
C ALA A 241 -16.72 18.58 13.55
N ARG A 242 -17.71 18.74 14.42
CA ARG A 242 -18.63 17.65 14.76
C ARG A 242 -19.62 17.43 13.62
N ILE A 243 -19.85 16.18 13.27
CA ILE A 243 -20.83 15.74 12.28
C ILE A 243 -21.81 14.77 12.92
N GLY A 244 -23.10 14.95 12.62
CA GLY A 244 -24.14 14.09 13.19
C GLY A 244 -24.38 14.30 14.69
N ARG A 245 -25.50 13.81 15.11
CA ARG A 245 -25.84 13.61 16.54
C ARG A 245 -25.64 12.17 16.90
#